data_efaf102395c8aeaccc5b6e073652dbe3
#
_entry.id   efaf102395c8aeaccc5b6e073652dbe3
#
_cell.length_a   1.000
_cell.length_b   1.000
_cell.length_c   1.000
_cell.angle_alpha   90.00
_cell.angle_beta   90.00
_cell.angle_gamma   90.00
#
_symmetry.space_group_name_H-M   'P 1'
#
loop_
_entity.id
_entity.type
_entity.pdbx_description
1 polymer ?
#
loop_
_entity_poly.entity_id
_entity_poly.type
_entity_poly.pdbx_seq_one_letter_code
_entity_poly.pdbx_strand_id
1 'polypeptide(L)'
;ILLGTIYVTYSTPPIYQAKVSVMIEKTSKAQAIFNFSQNENYKISDEIAVIKSRTIGEDVVKSLWNSNKRNRLYIFGTKVFVPRGQRLRRPLKKFFTLGRWKPEQNKPPQYDELYNSSIGAKYYQNIINTLQIYSSRGTNIINIVAKSPHPYEAALIANAVATAYQKRDKEWASNKSMGLESFLQDRLDEKEN
;
A
#
# COMPACT_ATOMS: atom_id res chain seq x y z
N ILE A 1 -6.36 -28.96 -26.39
CA ILE A 1 -6.37 -28.57 -24.96
C ILE A 1 -4.97 -28.14 -24.50
N LEU A 2 -3.92 -28.98 -24.66
CA LEU A 2 -2.54 -28.69 -24.23
C LEU A 2 -1.98 -27.35 -24.76
N LEU A 3 -2.11 -27.08 -26.06
CA LEU A 3 -1.65 -25.84 -26.67
C LEU A 3 -2.36 -24.59 -26.11
N GLY A 4 -3.66 -24.69 -25.82
CA GLY A 4 -4.45 -23.64 -25.20
C GLY A 4 -3.98 -23.34 -23.77
N THR A 5 -3.71 -24.38 -22.97
CA THR A 5 -3.21 -24.24 -21.60
C THR A 5 -1.83 -23.57 -21.57
N ILE A 6 -0.92 -24.01 -22.44
CA ILE A 6 0.41 -23.41 -22.58
C ILE A 6 0.28 -21.92 -22.96
N TYR A 7 -0.61 -21.59 -23.91
CA TYR A 7 -0.82 -20.21 -24.33
C TYR A 7 -1.34 -19.33 -23.19
N VAL A 8 -2.34 -19.79 -22.43
CA VAL A 8 -2.91 -19.06 -21.29
C VAL A 8 -1.83 -18.85 -20.21
N THR A 9 -1.11 -19.91 -19.84
CA THR A 9 -0.04 -19.82 -18.82
C THR A 9 1.06 -18.85 -19.22
N TYR A 10 1.44 -18.81 -20.50
CA TYR A 10 2.48 -17.90 -21.01
C TYR A 10 1.98 -16.45 -21.15
N SER A 11 0.68 -16.25 -21.31
CA SER A 11 0.05 -14.93 -21.48
C SER A 11 -0.31 -14.26 -20.16
N THR A 12 -0.50 -15.05 -19.08
CA THR A 12 -0.90 -14.54 -17.77
C THR A 12 0.29 -13.92 -17.04
N PRO A 13 0.17 -12.68 -16.52
CA PRO A 13 1.21 -12.08 -15.71
C PRO A 13 1.41 -12.84 -14.40
N PRO A 14 2.65 -13.12 -13.99
CA PRO A 14 2.91 -13.63 -12.64
C PRO A 14 2.50 -12.58 -11.61
N ILE A 15 1.85 -13.01 -10.53
CA ILE A 15 1.51 -12.15 -9.40
C ILE A 15 2.36 -12.58 -8.22
N TYR A 16 3.17 -11.65 -7.72
CA TYR A 16 3.98 -11.82 -6.53
C TYR A 16 3.27 -11.20 -5.33
N GLN A 17 3.48 -11.78 -4.17
CA GLN A 17 2.95 -11.29 -2.90
C GLN A 17 4.09 -11.03 -1.94
N ALA A 18 4.03 -9.90 -1.24
CA ALA A 18 4.89 -9.61 -0.11
C ALA A 18 4.03 -9.33 1.11
N LYS A 19 4.43 -9.88 2.24
CA LYS A 19 3.70 -9.79 3.51
C LYS A 19 4.55 -9.06 4.54
N VAL A 20 3.94 -8.09 5.22
CA VAL A 20 4.45 -7.44 6.42
C VAL A 20 3.43 -7.64 7.53
N SER A 21 3.91 -7.90 8.74
CA SER A 21 3.06 -8.04 9.93
C SER A 21 3.33 -6.88 10.87
N VAL A 22 2.27 -6.23 11.34
CA VAL A 22 2.33 -5.14 12.32
C VAL A 22 1.61 -5.62 13.57
N MET A 23 2.25 -5.48 14.73
CA MET A 23 1.64 -5.78 16.01
C MET A 23 1.06 -4.49 16.60
N ILE A 24 -0.21 -4.55 17.02
CA ILE A 24 -0.87 -3.46 17.73
C ILE A 24 -0.57 -3.66 19.22
N GLU A 25 0.03 -2.67 19.85
CA GLU A 25 0.23 -2.70 21.29
C GLU A 25 -1.12 -2.63 22.02
N LYS A 26 -1.30 -3.50 23.01
CA LYS A 26 -2.43 -3.38 23.93
C LYS A 26 -2.26 -2.09 24.71
N THR A 27 -3.26 -1.25 24.66
CA THR A 27 -3.33 -0.02 25.45
C THR A 27 -2.90 -0.29 26.89
N SER A 28 -2.00 0.52 27.43
CA SER A 28 -1.47 0.39 28.79
C SER A 28 -2.60 0.29 29.82
N LYS A 29 -2.34 -0.42 30.93
CA LYS A 29 -3.33 -0.67 32.02
C LYS A 29 -4.05 0.61 32.49
N ALA A 30 -3.43 1.78 32.41
CA ALA A 30 -4.04 3.06 32.73
C ALA A 30 -5.23 3.43 31.80
N GLN A 31 -5.17 3.05 30.52
CA GLN A 31 -6.28 3.28 29.59
C GLN A 31 -7.37 2.20 29.69
N ALA A 32 -7.04 1.02 30.20
CA ALA A 32 -8.02 -0.06 30.43
C ALA A 32 -9.02 0.31 31.52
N ILE A 33 -8.66 1.21 32.45
CA ILE A 33 -9.54 1.68 33.53
C ILE A 33 -10.66 2.57 32.98
N PHE A 34 -10.39 3.29 31.89
CA PHE A 34 -11.40 4.18 31.26
C PHE A 34 -12.21 3.49 30.14
N ASN A 35 -11.75 2.35 29.59
CA ASN A 35 -12.38 1.66 28.46
C ASN A 35 -12.95 0.28 28.87
N PHE A 36 -13.83 0.25 29.89
CA PHE A 36 -14.33 -1.00 30.50
C PHE A 36 -15.25 -1.87 29.62
N SER A 37 -15.43 -1.61 28.31
CA SER A 37 -16.44 -2.34 27.52
C SER A 37 -16.17 -2.51 26.02
N GLN A 38 -14.97 -2.25 25.48
CA GLN A 38 -14.78 -2.46 24.05
C GLN A 38 -14.16 -3.81 23.74
N ASN A 39 -14.94 -4.63 23.04
CA ASN A 39 -14.58 -5.93 22.52
C ASN A 39 -13.29 -5.82 21.69
N GLU A 40 -12.24 -6.58 22.02
CA GLU A 40 -10.91 -6.52 21.33
C GLU A 40 -11.03 -6.68 19.81
N ASN A 41 -12.06 -7.38 19.30
CA ASN A 41 -12.31 -7.57 17.89
C ASN A 41 -12.72 -6.27 17.17
N TYR A 42 -13.43 -5.35 17.84
CA TYR A 42 -13.76 -4.05 17.23
C TYR A 42 -12.52 -3.21 17.00
N LYS A 43 -11.59 -3.19 17.95
CA LYS A 43 -10.35 -2.41 17.84
C LYS A 43 -9.50 -2.84 16.65
N ILE A 44 -9.35 -4.14 16.40
CA ILE A 44 -8.58 -4.65 15.26
C ILE A 44 -9.26 -4.32 13.93
N SER A 45 -10.59 -4.40 13.88
CA SER A 45 -11.36 -4.04 12.68
C SER A 45 -11.21 -2.56 12.35
N ASP A 46 -11.24 -1.69 13.36
CA ASP A 46 -11.04 -0.25 13.21
C ASP A 46 -9.63 0.07 12.69
N GLU A 47 -8.61 -0.60 13.21
CA GLU A 47 -7.24 -0.43 12.73
C GLU A 47 -7.07 -0.90 11.27
N ILE A 48 -7.72 -2.00 10.89
CA ILE A 48 -7.75 -2.45 9.49
C ILE A 48 -8.43 -1.39 8.61
N ALA A 49 -9.52 -0.78 9.07
CA ALA A 49 -10.20 0.29 8.35
C ALA A 49 -9.30 1.53 8.21
N VAL A 50 -8.56 1.88 9.27
CA VAL A 50 -7.57 2.97 9.24
C VAL A 50 -6.48 2.70 8.21
N ILE A 51 -5.91 1.48 8.19
CA ILE A 51 -4.87 1.12 7.20
C ILE A 51 -5.41 1.19 5.76
N LYS A 52 -6.69 0.85 5.55
CA LYS A 52 -7.38 0.97 4.25
C LYS A 52 -7.86 2.38 3.93
N SER A 53 -7.69 3.34 4.82
CA SER A 53 -8.17 4.69 4.63
C SER A 53 -7.46 5.41 3.49
N ARG A 54 -8.16 6.38 2.91
CA ARG A 54 -7.61 7.25 1.87
C ARG A 54 -6.35 7.96 2.32
N THR A 55 -6.30 8.42 3.56
CA THR A 55 -5.14 9.15 4.11
C THR A 55 -3.88 8.30 4.07
N ILE A 56 -3.94 7.05 4.55
CA ILE A 56 -2.81 6.11 4.48
C ILE A 56 -2.45 5.82 3.03
N GLY A 57 -3.45 5.60 2.17
CA GLY A 57 -3.22 5.38 0.74
C GLY A 57 -2.49 6.54 0.06
N GLU A 58 -2.87 7.79 0.34
CA GLU A 58 -2.20 8.99 -0.19
C GLU A 58 -0.78 9.17 0.37
N ASP A 59 -0.54 8.88 1.65
CA ASP A 59 0.79 8.91 2.26
C ASP A 59 1.73 7.87 1.62
N VAL A 60 1.21 6.68 1.33
CA VAL A 60 1.94 5.64 0.60
C VAL A 60 2.27 6.11 -0.81
N VAL A 61 1.29 6.67 -1.56
CA VAL A 61 1.53 7.23 -2.90
C VAL A 61 2.61 8.29 -2.82
N LYS A 62 2.56 9.21 -1.85
CA LYS A 62 3.56 10.26 -1.64
C LYS A 62 4.96 9.70 -1.41
N SER A 63 5.07 8.68 -0.56
CA SER A 63 6.35 8.03 -0.27
C SER A 63 6.94 7.35 -1.52
N LEU A 64 6.11 6.61 -2.27
CA LEU A 64 6.52 5.91 -3.49
C LEU A 64 6.83 6.88 -4.63
N TRP A 65 6.07 7.96 -4.76
CA TRP A 65 6.26 9.01 -5.76
C TRP A 65 7.57 9.77 -5.59
N ASN A 66 7.92 10.10 -4.36
CA ASN A 66 9.16 10.78 -4.03
C ASN A 66 10.39 9.86 -4.05
N SER A 67 10.20 8.55 -4.25
CA SER A 67 11.31 7.62 -4.36
C SER A 67 11.97 7.72 -5.75
N ASN A 68 13.29 7.49 -5.79
CA ASN A 68 14.06 7.43 -7.05
C ASN A 68 13.63 6.24 -7.96
N LYS A 69 12.71 5.39 -7.49
CA LYS A 69 12.21 4.20 -8.18
C LYS A 69 10.83 4.40 -8.83
N ARG A 70 10.23 5.57 -8.65
CA ARG A 70 8.91 5.98 -9.18
C ARG A 70 8.68 5.52 -10.63
N ASN A 71 9.63 5.79 -11.51
CA ASN A 71 9.53 5.45 -12.93
C ASN A 71 9.72 3.95 -13.25
N ARG A 72 9.83 3.09 -12.23
CA ARG A 72 9.96 1.63 -12.36
C ARG A 72 8.79 0.86 -11.74
N LEU A 73 7.77 1.56 -11.24
CA LEU A 73 6.65 0.96 -10.54
C LEU A 73 5.44 0.79 -11.48
N TYR A 74 4.86 -0.41 -11.47
CA TYR A 74 3.64 -0.72 -12.25
C TYR A 74 2.42 0.06 -11.75
N ILE A 75 2.40 0.36 -10.44
CA ILE A 75 1.29 1.06 -9.78
C ILE A 75 1.02 2.44 -10.41
N PHE A 76 2.04 3.10 -10.94
CA PHE A 76 1.93 4.41 -11.60
C PHE A 76 1.77 4.30 -13.13
N GLY A 77 1.67 3.08 -13.68
CA GLY A 77 1.59 2.87 -15.13
C GLY A 77 2.90 3.13 -15.88
N THR A 78 4.00 3.40 -15.18
CA THR A 78 5.34 3.63 -15.77
C THR A 78 5.95 2.37 -16.35
N LYS A 79 5.45 1.21 -15.93
CA LYS A 79 5.75 -0.08 -16.53
C LYS A 79 4.46 -0.77 -16.95
N VAL A 80 4.51 -1.39 -18.11
CA VAL A 80 3.44 -2.25 -18.59
C VAL A 80 3.99 -3.68 -18.62
N PHE A 81 3.24 -4.61 -18.04
CA PHE A 81 3.57 -6.02 -18.15
C PHE A 81 3.44 -6.46 -19.61
N VAL A 82 4.54 -6.90 -20.19
CA VAL A 82 4.56 -7.49 -21.54
C VAL A 82 4.58 -9.01 -21.39
N PRO A 83 3.48 -9.72 -21.69
CA PRO A 83 3.44 -11.18 -21.66
C PRO A 83 4.58 -11.80 -22.48
N ARG A 84 5.19 -12.87 -21.97
CA ARG A 84 6.28 -13.56 -22.66
C ARG A 84 5.90 -13.97 -24.09
N GLY A 85 4.63 -14.37 -24.30
CA GLY A 85 4.11 -14.68 -25.63
C GLY A 85 4.11 -13.51 -26.61
N GLN A 86 3.93 -12.27 -26.15
CA GLN A 86 4.04 -11.08 -27.01
C GLN A 86 5.48 -10.77 -27.40
N ARG A 87 6.47 -11.12 -26.56
CA ARG A 87 7.89 -10.96 -26.91
C ARG A 87 8.28 -11.84 -28.10
N LEU A 88 7.71 -13.05 -28.19
CA LEU A 88 7.93 -13.96 -29.32
C LEU A 88 7.14 -13.54 -30.57
N ARG A 89 5.94 -12.96 -30.41
CA ARG A 89 5.13 -12.48 -31.54
C ARG A 89 5.71 -11.23 -32.25
N ARG A 90 6.49 -10.40 -31.54
CA ARG A 90 7.08 -9.20 -32.13
C ARG A 90 8.03 -9.49 -33.30
N PRO A 91 9.01 -10.41 -33.18
CA PRO A 91 9.87 -10.75 -34.30
C PRO A 91 9.11 -11.47 -35.42
N LEU A 92 8.13 -12.34 -35.10
CA LEU A 92 7.28 -13.01 -36.08
C LEU A 92 6.45 -12.02 -36.88
N LYS A 93 5.77 -11.05 -36.23
CA LYS A 93 5.03 -9.99 -36.93
C LYS A 93 5.95 -9.15 -37.83
N LYS A 94 7.16 -8.82 -37.37
CA LYS A 94 8.12 -8.07 -38.18
C LYS A 94 8.57 -8.87 -39.40
N PHE A 95 8.70 -10.18 -39.28
CA PHE A 95 9.06 -11.08 -40.37
C PHE A 95 7.91 -11.17 -41.40
N PHE A 96 6.66 -11.40 -40.96
CA PHE A 96 5.50 -11.52 -41.85
C PHE A 96 5.08 -10.21 -42.52
N THR A 97 5.45 -9.04 -41.96
CA THR A 97 5.12 -7.72 -42.54
C THR A 97 6.30 -7.12 -43.31
N LEU A 98 7.31 -7.94 -43.69
CA LEU A 98 8.51 -7.47 -44.42
C LEU A 98 9.15 -6.21 -43.83
N GLY A 99 9.14 -6.10 -42.48
CA GLY A 99 9.73 -4.96 -41.78
C GLY A 99 8.85 -3.69 -41.73
N ARG A 100 7.68 -3.66 -42.37
CA ARG A 100 6.76 -2.50 -42.37
C ARG A 100 6.03 -2.28 -41.02
N TRP A 101 5.95 -3.30 -40.15
CA TRP A 101 5.34 -3.16 -38.85
C TRP A 101 6.28 -2.44 -37.87
N LYS A 102 5.96 -1.20 -37.54
CA LYS A 102 6.58 -0.49 -36.42
C LYS A 102 5.78 -0.80 -35.15
N PRO A 103 6.39 -1.39 -34.11
CA PRO A 103 5.69 -1.52 -32.84
C PRO A 103 5.34 -0.12 -32.34
N GLU A 104 4.10 0.08 -31.99
CA GLU A 104 3.68 1.29 -31.31
C GLU A 104 4.49 1.37 -29.99
N GLN A 105 5.46 2.26 -29.99
CA GLN A 105 6.25 2.55 -28.81
C GLN A 105 5.40 3.44 -27.89
N ASN A 106 4.43 2.85 -27.21
CA ASN A 106 3.88 3.46 -26.02
C ASN A 106 5.02 3.51 -24.99
N LYS A 107 5.85 4.56 -25.08
CA LYS A 107 6.78 4.88 -24.02
C LYS A 107 5.94 5.06 -22.76
N PRO A 108 6.21 4.28 -21.72
CA PRO A 108 5.53 4.47 -20.45
C PRO A 108 5.72 5.94 -20.03
N PRO A 109 4.71 6.58 -19.44
CA PRO A 109 4.83 7.94 -18.98
C PRO A 109 6.01 8.05 -18.01
N GLN A 110 6.86 9.03 -18.21
CA GLN A 110 7.92 9.39 -17.29
C GLN A 110 7.43 10.63 -16.54
N TYR A 111 7.35 10.51 -15.22
CA TYR A 111 6.87 11.59 -14.38
C TYR A 111 8.06 12.33 -13.77
N ASP A 112 8.23 13.57 -14.13
CA ASP A 112 9.22 14.47 -13.52
C ASP A 112 8.58 15.46 -12.54
N GLU A 113 7.24 15.40 -12.43
CA GLU A 113 6.46 16.27 -11.55
C GLU A 113 6.70 15.98 -10.07
N LEU A 114 6.72 17.05 -9.27
CA LEU A 114 6.68 16.94 -7.81
C LEU A 114 5.32 16.39 -7.35
N TYR A 115 5.33 15.70 -6.21
CA TYR A 115 4.09 15.20 -5.62
C TYR A 115 3.13 16.34 -5.31
N ASN A 116 1.86 16.16 -5.69
CA ASN A 116 0.74 17.01 -5.30
C ASN A 116 -0.46 16.14 -4.86
N SER A 117 -1.46 16.76 -4.24
CA SER A 117 -2.65 16.05 -3.72
C SER A 117 -3.48 15.37 -4.82
N SER A 118 -3.46 15.88 -6.05
CA SER A 118 -4.18 15.27 -7.17
C SER A 118 -3.55 13.94 -7.58
N ILE A 119 -2.23 13.82 -7.48
CA ILE A 119 -1.49 12.57 -7.70
C ILE A 119 -1.88 11.55 -6.62
N GLY A 120 -1.92 11.98 -5.35
CA GLY A 120 -2.38 11.16 -4.25
C GLY A 120 -3.78 10.60 -4.50
N ALA A 121 -4.73 11.48 -4.80
CA ALA A 121 -6.11 11.14 -5.09
C ALA A 121 -6.26 10.20 -6.32
N LYS A 122 -5.40 10.35 -7.33
CA LYS A 122 -5.42 9.51 -8.53
C LYS A 122 -4.96 8.08 -8.25
N TYR A 123 -3.92 7.90 -7.45
CA TYR A 123 -3.25 6.61 -7.33
C TYR A 123 -3.53 5.86 -6.03
N TYR A 124 -4.13 6.51 -4.99
CA TYR A 124 -4.40 5.81 -3.73
C TYR A 124 -5.27 4.57 -3.92
N GLN A 125 -6.28 4.63 -4.81
CA GLN A 125 -7.16 3.50 -5.06
C GLN A 125 -6.40 2.32 -5.68
N ASN A 126 -5.42 2.59 -6.53
CA ASN A 126 -4.57 1.56 -7.10
C ASN A 126 -3.77 0.85 -5.98
N ILE A 127 -3.23 1.61 -5.01
CA ILE A 127 -2.56 1.03 -3.84
C ILE A 127 -3.52 0.13 -3.07
N ILE A 128 -4.69 0.66 -2.68
CA ILE A 128 -5.66 -0.09 -1.87
C ILE A 128 -6.09 -1.39 -2.57
N ASN A 129 -6.30 -1.36 -3.88
CA ASN A 129 -6.70 -2.53 -4.67
C ASN A 129 -5.61 -3.62 -4.74
N THR A 130 -4.34 -3.27 -4.51
CA THR A 130 -3.24 -4.25 -4.45
C THR A 130 -3.11 -4.92 -3.08
N LEU A 131 -3.81 -4.39 -2.06
CA LEU A 131 -3.65 -4.82 -0.67
C LEU A 131 -4.68 -5.86 -0.25
N GLN A 132 -4.22 -6.83 0.51
CA GLN A 132 -5.04 -7.69 1.34
C GLN A 132 -4.62 -7.51 2.79
N ILE A 133 -5.54 -7.07 3.64
CA ILE A 133 -5.27 -6.76 5.04
C ILE A 133 -6.21 -7.60 5.90
N TYR A 134 -5.64 -8.36 6.81
CA TYR A 134 -6.37 -9.24 7.71
C TYR A 134 -5.65 -9.42 9.04
N SER A 135 -6.39 -9.70 10.08
CA SER A 135 -5.85 -10.04 11.40
C SER A 135 -5.53 -11.53 11.52
N SER A 136 -4.54 -11.86 12.30
CA SER A 136 -4.32 -13.23 12.75
C SER A 136 -5.26 -13.55 13.92
N ARG A 137 -6.03 -14.62 13.82
CA ARG A 137 -7.01 -15.01 14.85
C ARG A 137 -6.35 -15.14 16.23
N GLY A 138 -6.98 -14.55 17.24
CA GLY A 138 -6.52 -14.62 18.64
C GLY A 138 -5.23 -13.83 18.93
N THR A 139 -4.82 -12.95 18.02
CA THR A 139 -3.61 -12.13 18.18
C THR A 139 -3.88 -10.68 17.84
N ASN A 140 -3.02 -9.77 18.31
CA ASN A 140 -3.05 -8.35 17.95
C ASN A 140 -2.17 -8.07 16.71
N ILE A 141 -2.03 -9.05 15.81
CA ILE A 141 -1.20 -8.92 14.61
C ILE A 141 -2.09 -8.68 13.39
N ILE A 142 -1.82 -7.59 12.70
CA ILE A 142 -2.38 -7.29 11.38
C ILE A 142 -1.36 -7.66 10.33
N ASN A 143 -1.80 -8.46 9.36
CA ASN A 143 -1.03 -8.85 8.20
C ASN A 143 -1.41 -7.95 7.02
N ILE A 144 -0.43 -7.31 6.44
CA ILE A 144 -0.54 -6.47 5.24
C ILE A 144 0.15 -7.22 4.11
N VAL A 145 -0.63 -7.65 3.13
CA VAL A 145 -0.14 -8.36 1.95
C VAL A 145 -0.35 -7.48 0.73
N ALA A 146 0.72 -7.15 0.05
CA ALA A 146 0.67 -6.42 -1.22
C ALA A 146 0.91 -7.37 -2.39
N LYS A 147 0.18 -7.15 -3.49
CA LYS A 147 0.28 -7.92 -4.74
C LYS A 147 0.80 -7.03 -5.86
N SER A 148 1.76 -7.53 -6.64
CA SER A 148 2.26 -6.83 -7.83
C SER A 148 2.78 -7.83 -8.87
N PRO A 149 2.79 -7.47 -10.15
CA PRO A 149 3.49 -8.23 -11.19
C PRO A 149 5.02 -8.31 -10.98
N HIS A 150 5.58 -7.57 -10.02
CA HIS A 150 7.00 -7.55 -9.72
C HIS A 150 7.27 -7.74 -8.22
N PRO A 151 8.13 -8.70 -7.82
CA PRO A 151 8.34 -9.05 -6.41
C PRO A 151 8.86 -7.87 -5.58
N TYR A 152 9.78 -7.10 -6.15
CA TYR A 152 10.33 -5.92 -5.49
C TYR A 152 9.27 -4.83 -5.20
N GLU A 153 8.37 -4.60 -6.15
CA GLU A 153 7.29 -3.62 -5.97
C GLU A 153 6.29 -4.08 -4.91
N ALA A 154 5.93 -5.36 -4.89
CA ALA A 154 5.08 -5.92 -3.83
C ALA A 154 5.69 -5.67 -2.44
N ALA A 155 6.99 -5.94 -2.26
CA ALA A 155 7.69 -5.69 -1.01
C ALA A 155 7.73 -4.18 -0.67
N LEU A 156 7.98 -3.33 -1.65
CA LEU A 156 8.05 -1.89 -1.47
C LEU A 156 6.69 -1.31 -1.02
N ILE A 157 5.59 -1.74 -1.66
CA ILE A 157 4.24 -1.32 -1.29
C ILE A 157 3.89 -1.79 0.13
N ALA A 158 4.11 -3.07 0.45
CA ALA A 158 3.81 -3.60 1.78
C ALA A 158 4.55 -2.85 2.89
N ASN A 159 5.86 -2.59 2.70
CA ASN A 159 6.67 -1.83 3.64
C ASN A 159 6.22 -0.35 3.74
N ALA A 160 5.89 0.30 2.62
CA ALA A 160 5.42 1.68 2.61
C ALA A 160 4.10 1.82 3.39
N VAL A 161 3.16 0.87 3.24
CA VAL A 161 1.91 0.86 4.00
C VAL A 161 2.17 0.68 5.49
N ALA A 162 3.02 -0.26 5.88
CA ALA A 162 3.37 -0.47 7.28
C ALA A 162 4.03 0.77 7.89
N THR A 163 4.94 1.41 7.16
CA THR A 163 5.62 2.65 7.61
C THR A 163 4.65 3.82 7.73
N ALA A 164 3.75 4.01 6.77
CA ALA A 164 2.73 5.05 6.83
C ALA A 164 1.78 4.86 8.03
N TYR A 165 1.35 3.62 8.27
CA TYR A 165 0.54 3.28 9.43
C TYR A 165 1.28 3.55 10.75
N GLN A 166 2.53 3.07 10.90
CA GLN A 166 3.33 3.30 12.10
C GLN A 166 3.58 4.79 12.38
N LYS A 167 3.81 5.57 11.33
CA LYS A 167 3.97 7.03 11.46
C LYS A 167 2.69 7.66 12.02
N ARG A 168 1.54 7.33 11.44
CA ARG A 168 0.24 7.83 11.90
C ARG A 168 -0.07 7.41 13.33
N ASP A 169 0.21 6.16 13.69
CA ASP A 169 -0.01 5.64 15.05
C ASP A 169 0.83 6.43 16.08
N LYS A 170 2.10 6.69 15.78
CA LYS A 170 2.97 7.54 16.61
C LYS A 170 2.47 8.98 16.74
N GLU A 171 2.05 9.59 15.63
CA GLU A 171 1.50 10.95 15.64
C GLU A 171 0.23 11.02 16.49
N TRP A 172 -0.65 10.02 16.37
CA TRP A 172 -1.88 9.94 17.16
C TRP A 172 -1.60 9.74 18.65
N ALA A 173 -0.66 8.86 19.00
CA ALA A 173 -0.24 8.64 20.39
C ALA A 173 0.38 9.90 21.00
N SER A 174 1.22 10.63 20.26
CA SER A 174 1.82 11.88 20.70
C SER A 174 0.77 12.97 20.94
N ASN A 175 -0.16 13.17 20.01
CA ASN A 175 -1.24 14.15 20.15
C ASN A 175 -2.15 13.85 21.34
N LYS A 176 -2.43 12.57 21.58
CA LYS A 176 -3.21 12.13 22.73
C LYS A 176 -2.50 12.41 24.06
N SER A 177 -1.18 12.19 24.13
CA SER A 177 -0.38 12.47 25.32
C SER A 177 -0.33 13.96 25.63
N MET A 178 -0.14 14.81 24.61
CA MET A 178 -0.18 16.26 24.77
C MET A 178 -1.54 16.78 25.24
N GLY A 179 -2.62 16.21 24.67
CA GLY A 179 -3.98 16.57 25.10
C GLY A 179 -4.28 16.17 26.55
N LEU A 180 -3.75 15.03 27.02
CA LEU A 180 -3.87 14.61 28.41
C LEU A 180 -3.07 15.50 29.35
N GLU A 181 -1.84 15.88 28.96
CA GLU A 181 -0.99 16.77 29.74
C GLU A 181 -1.64 18.14 29.91
N SER A 182 -2.15 18.76 28.86
CA SER A 182 -2.86 20.03 28.94
C SER A 182 -4.10 19.95 29.84
N PHE A 183 -4.89 18.87 29.70
CA PHE A 183 -6.07 18.66 30.56
C PHE A 183 -5.70 18.53 32.05
N LEU A 184 -4.62 17.80 32.36
CA LEU A 184 -4.16 17.66 33.75
C LEU A 184 -3.62 18.99 34.31
N GLN A 185 -2.93 19.79 33.49
CA GLN A 185 -2.45 21.11 33.88
C GLN A 185 -3.61 22.05 34.19
N ASP A 186 -4.62 22.12 33.31
CA ASP A 186 -5.84 22.93 33.53
C ASP A 186 -6.55 22.52 34.83
N ARG A 187 -6.59 21.23 35.15
CA ARG A 187 -7.20 20.74 36.40
C ARG A 187 -6.40 21.06 37.65
N LEU A 188 -5.07 21.13 37.54
CA LEU A 188 -4.21 21.56 38.65
C LEU A 188 -4.40 23.06 38.92
N ASP A 189 -4.38 23.88 37.88
CA ASP A 189 -4.58 25.32 37.98
C ASP A 189 -5.96 25.70 38.55
N GLU A 190 -7.02 24.90 38.21
CA GLU A 190 -8.37 25.07 38.76
C GLU A 190 -8.46 24.74 40.26
N LYS A 191 -7.57 23.91 40.80
CA LYS A 191 -7.53 23.54 42.22
C LYS A 191 -6.65 24.45 43.08
N GLU A 192 -5.72 25.16 42.47
CA GLU A 192 -4.83 26.10 43.17
C GLU A 192 -5.45 27.50 43.35
N ASN A 193 -6.53 27.82 42.61
CA ASN A 193 -7.32 29.04 42.74
C ASN A 193 -8.55 28.81 43.63
#